data_7c774455d7c619def435c0859159c4a7
#
_entry.id   7c774455d7c619def435c0859159c4a7
#
_cell.length_a   1.000
_cell.length_b   1.000
_cell.length_c   1.000
_cell.angle_alpha   90.00
_cell.angle_beta   90.00
_cell.angle_gamma   90.00
#
_symmetry.space_group_name_H-M   'P 1'
#
loop_
_entity.id
_entity.type
_entity.pdbx_description
1 polymer ?
#
loop_
_entity_poly.entity_id
_entity_poly.type
_entity_poly.pdbx_seq_one_letter_code
_entity_poly.pdbx_strand_id
1 'polypeptide(L)'
;VRRPLPLKTAFRRNLTLTTLTFMILVGYTSPTYAASTPRPKNENIVVHGISTKAVRHLVEVMVSSPSWDHQLARWDSKLCPLVAGAPELFKGVLLSHLYSNAQIVLHGLSKDCEIKNVIIFFSENGQQSFNEILNKYPSLIKGYNSIGLNRDDYEELSRREIEALQADRPVRWYRSTSTEPASGTIVGKDPLSGKLTTSSIDGGSRILQHTQARTTSVIVIIDITEASGATWKQLADYISFVVLAGPKLGENFNAISIMSLYNNRTFQKTAPPAMTPFDSAIIQALYESETAVQSHDEQLEITQSVISRLGSSLHLN
;
A
#
# COMPACT_ATOMS: atom_id res chain seq x y z
N VAL A 1 5.46 -22.28 41.92
CA VAL A 1 4.27 -22.71 42.64
C VAL A 1 3.33 -21.54 42.83
N ARG A 2 2.35 -21.31 41.93
CA ARG A 2 1.11 -20.58 42.27
C ARG A 2 0.03 -21.00 41.26
N ARG A 3 -1.11 -21.40 41.83
CA ARG A 3 -2.29 -22.01 41.19
C ARG A 3 -3.12 -20.99 40.40
N PRO A 4 -3.89 -21.41 39.39
CA PRO A 4 -4.90 -20.59 38.75
C PRO A 4 -6.24 -20.64 39.49
N LEU A 5 -6.97 -19.51 39.47
CA LEU A 5 -8.33 -19.37 39.99
C LEU A 5 -9.35 -19.66 38.87
N PRO A 6 -10.48 -20.30 39.18
CA PRO A 6 -11.52 -20.59 38.21
C PRO A 6 -12.62 -19.53 38.20
N LEU A 7 -13.07 -19.11 37.03
CA LEU A 7 -14.33 -18.38 36.86
C LEU A 7 -15.35 -19.28 36.19
N LYS A 8 -16.26 -19.81 37.00
CA LYS A 8 -17.56 -20.33 36.57
C LYS A 8 -18.58 -19.21 36.67
N THR A 9 -19.30 -18.94 35.62
CA THR A 9 -20.65 -18.39 35.71
C THR A 9 -21.54 -19.01 34.64
N ALA A 10 -22.54 -19.70 35.18
CA ALA A 10 -23.61 -20.33 34.46
C ALA A 10 -24.61 -19.29 33.94
N PHE A 11 -25.08 -19.47 32.70
CA PHE A 11 -26.25 -18.76 32.21
C PHE A 11 -27.37 -19.77 31.99
N ARG A 12 -28.45 -19.61 32.77
CA ARG A 12 -29.66 -20.44 32.78
C ARG A 12 -30.45 -20.26 31.49
N ARG A 13 -30.86 -21.40 30.97
CA ARG A 13 -31.95 -21.54 29.98
C ARG A 13 -33.29 -21.25 30.65
N ASN A 14 -34.12 -20.41 30.03
CA ASN A 14 -35.56 -20.44 30.20
C ASN A 14 -36.22 -20.76 28.88
N LEU A 15 -36.80 -21.94 28.87
CA LEU A 15 -37.65 -22.48 27.81
C LEU A 15 -39.10 -22.14 28.22
N THR A 16 -39.81 -21.34 27.42
CA THR A 16 -41.25 -21.22 27.53
C THR A 16 -41.90 -21.67 26.23
N LEU A 17 -42.60 -22.77 26.38
CA LEU A 17 -43.46 -23.41 25.40
C LEU A 17 -44.78 -22.65 25.39
N THR A 18 -45.26 -22.18 24.25
CA THR A 18 -46.63 -21.73 24.08
C THR A 18 -47.20 -22.24 22.77
N THR A 19 -48.34 -22.82 22.96
CA THR A 19 -49.21 -23.62 22.17
C THR A 19 -49.72 -23.03 20.85
N LEU A 20 -49.83 -23.92 19.94
CA LEU A 20 -50.47 -23.94 18.62
C LEU A 20 -51.92 -23.47 18.67
N THR A 21 -52.31 -22.53 17.80
CA THR A 21 -53.70 -22.35 17.38
C THR A 21 -53.75 -22.18 15.85
N PHE A 22 -54.38 -23.16 15.25
CA PHE A 22 -54.61 -23.29 13.81
C PHE A 22 -55.83 -22.44 13.45
N MET A 23 -55.64 -21.40 12.60
CA MET A 23 -56.74 -20.74 11.89
C MET A 23 -56.45 -20.76 10.40
N ILE A 24 -57.25 -21.51 9.70
CA ILE A 24 -57.36 -21.53 8.25
C ILE A 24 -58.14 -20.28 7.86
N LEU A 25 -57.52 -19.43 7.05
CA LEU A 25 -58.24 -18.36 6.30
C LEU A 25 -57.83 -18.44 4.84
N VAL A 26 -58.85 -18.76 4.08
CA VAL A 26 -58.82 -18.83 2.62
C VAL A 26 -58.60 -17.43 2.04
N GLY A 27 -57.70 -17.40 1.17
CA GLY A 27 -57.23 -16.53 0.34
C GLY A 27 -57.66 -15.40 -0.43
N TYR A 28 -57.03 -14.49 -0.84
CA TYR A 28 -57.11 -13.70 -2.07
C TYR A 28 -55.69 -13.50 -2.58
N THR A 29 -55.37 -14.12 -3.73
CA THR A 29 -54.13 -13.86 -4.45
C THR A 29 -54.24 -12.53 -5.21
N SER A 30 -53.65 -11.51 -4.68
CA SER A 30 -53.37 -10.29 -5.44
C SER A 30 -52.04 -10.47 -6.16
N PRO A 31 -51.92 -10.13 -7.46
CA PRO A 31 -50.64 -10.17 -8.12
C PRO A 31 -49.73 -9.10 -7.56
N THR A 32 -48.73 -9.50 -6.79
CA THR A 32 -47.63 -8.62 -6.38
C THR A 32 -46.82 -8.26 -7.63
N TYR A 33 -46.98 -7.04 -8.09
CA TYR A 33 -45.99 -6.41 -8.97
C TYR A 33 -44.65 -6.42 -8.25
N ALA A 34 -43.72 -7.19 -8.75
CA ALA A 34 -42.34 -7.13 -8.34
C ALA A 34 -41.80 -5.72 -8.64
N ALA A 35 -41.68 -4.92 -7.61
CA ALA A 35 -40.92 -3.66 -7.71
C ALA A 35 -39.48 -4.03 -8.12
N SER A 36 -39.13 -3.68 -9.34
CA SER A 36 -37.75 -3.78 -9.80
C SER A 36 -36.89 -2.91 -8.89
N THR A 37 -36.07 -3.55 -8.06
CA THR A 37 -35.00 -2.86 -7.33
C THR A 37 -34.16 -2.08 -8.35
N PRO A 38 -33.96 -0.77 -8.18
CA PRO A 38 -33.11 -0.05 -9.09
C PRO A 38 -31.71 -0.66 -8.99
N ARG A 39 -31.21 -1.19 -10.11
CA ARG A 39 -29.83 -1.61 -10.26
C ARG A 39 -28.97 -0.44 -9.80
N PRO A 40 -27.97 -0.64 -8.91
CA PRO A 40 -27.05 0.45 -8.58
C PRO A 40 -26.46 0.94 -9.90
N LYS A 41 -26.71 2.19 -10.24
CA LYS A 41 -25.96 2.87 -11.28
C LYS A 41 -24.52 2.78 -10.87
N ASN A 42 -23.71 2.08 -11.65
CA ASN A 42 -22.27 2.30 -11.64
C ASN A 42 -22.10 3.77 -11.99
N GLU A 43 -21.95 4.61 -10.97
CA GLU A 43 -21.47 5.96 -11.17
C GLU A 43 -20.01 5.80 -11.62
N ASN A 44 -19.85 5.76 -12.94
CA ASN A 44 -18.56 5.99 -13.55
C ASN A 44 -18.13 7.36 -13.04
N ILE A 45 -17.14 7.39 -12.16
CA ILE A 45 -16.44 8.63 -11.80
C ILE A 45 -15.73 9.05 -13.09
N VAL A 46 -16.41 9.86 -13.88
CA VAL A 46 -15.84 10.45 -15.08
C VAL A 46 -14.92 11.55 -14.61
N VAL A 47 -13.63 11.32 -14.68
CA VAL A 47 -12.62 12.32 -14.38
C VAL A 47 -12.53 13.28 -15.58
N HIS A 48 -13.43 14.24 -15.63
CA HIS A 48 -13.39 15.29 -16.62
C HIS A 48 -12.31 16.31 -16.23
N GLY A 49 -11.33 16.55 -17.08
CA GLY A 49 -10.50 17.77 -17.06
C GLY A 49 -9.21 17.71 -16.25
N ILE A 50 -8.57 16.55 -16.05
CA ILE A 50 -7.22 16.54 -15.50
C ILE A 50 -6.20 16.75 -16.63
N SER A 51 -5.37 17.80 -16.50
CA SER A 51 -4.31 18.07 -17.46
C SER A 51 -3.17 17.03 -17.35
N THR A 52 -2.45 16.79 -18.45
CA THR A 52 -1.24 15.93 -18.46
C THR A 52 -0.24 16.34 -17.38
N LYS A 53 -0.08 17.66 -17.15
CA LYS A 53 0.77 18.19 -16.08
C LYS A 53 0.30 17.75 -14.68
N ALA A 54 -1.01 17.73 -14.45
CA ALA A 54 -1.56 17.29 -13.17
C ALA A 54 -1.40 15.78 -12.98
N VAL A 55 -1.58 14.97 -14.04
CA VAL A 55 -1.31 13.52 -13.99
C VAL A 55 0.16 13.27 -13.64
N ARG A 56 1.10 13.99 -14.31
CA ARG A 56 2.52 13.87 -14.01
C ARG A 56 2.84 14.19 -12.56
N HIS A 57 2.32 15.29 -12.02
CA HIS A 57 2.52 15.63 -10.61
C HIS A 57 1.96 14.56 -9.67
N LEU A 58 0.79 13.99 -9.99
CA LEU A 58 0.23 12.89 -9.21
C LEU A 58 1.12 11.65 -9.25
N VAL A 59 1.66 11.27 -10.42
CA VAL A 59 2.62 10.17 -10.52
C VAL A 59 3.84 10.42 -9.65
N GLU A 60 4.43 11.63 -9.69
CA GLU A 60 5.61 12.00 -8.89
C GLU A 60 5.41 11.82 -7.37
N VAL A 61 4.18 12.01 -6.86
CA VAL A 61 3.88 11.83 -5.43
C VAL A 61 3.30 10.46 -5.10
N MET A 62 2.73 9.76 -6.07
CA MET A 62 2.12 8.45 -5.86
C MET A 62 3.09 7.29 -6.04
N VAL A 63 4.18 7.48 -6.78
CA VAL A 63 5.31 6.55 -6.89
C VAL A 63 6.58 7.32 -6.61
N SER A 64 7.09 7.21 -5.40
CA SER A 64 8.24 7.99 -4.95
C SER A 64 9.42 7.09 -4.59
N SER A 65 10.62 7.61 -4.82
CA SER A 65 11.85 7.05 -4.26
C SER A 65 12.18 7.76 -2.94
N PRO A 66 12.82 7.07 -1.98
CA PRO A 66 13.42 7.72 -0.82
C PRO A 66 14.44 8.79 -1.26
N SER A 67 14.77 9.73 -0.36
CA SER A 67 15.67 10.85 -0.67
C SER A 67 17.08 10.44 -1.09
N TRP A 68 17.51 9.24 -0.74
CA TRP A 68 18.82 8.66 -1.11
C TRP A 68 18.78 7.82 -2.38
N ASP A 69 17.59 7.40 -2.83
CA ASP A 69 17.44 6.54 -3.97
C ASP A 69 17.03 7.35 -5.21
N HIS A 70 17.75 7.15 -6.29
CA HIS A 70 17.49 7.82 -7.57
C HIS A 70 16.67 6.96 -8.53
N GLN A 71 16.14 5.83 -8.05
CA GLN A 71 15.35 4.86 -8.80
C GLN A 71 14.05 4.54 -8.05
N LEU A 72 12.98 4.18 -8.76
CA LEU A 72 11.74 3.74 -8.14
C LEU A 72 11.86 2.28 -7.71
N ALA A 73 11.70 2.06 -6.41
CA ALA A 73 11.73 0.70 -5.87
C ALA A 73 10.37 0.01 -6.05
N ARG A 74 10.40 -1.25 -6.47
CA ARG A 74 9.22 -2.11 -6.58
C ARG A 74 9.49 -3.48 -5.99
N TRP A 75 8.44 -4.21 -5.70
CA TRP A 75 8.55 -5.60 -5.29
C TRP A 75 8.91 -6.49 -6.48
N ASP A 76 9.84 -7.38 -6.29
CA ASP A 76 10.19 -8.47 -7.21
C ASP A 76 10.00 -9.85 -6.56
N SER A 77 9.65 -9.85 -5.29
CA SER A 77 9.46 -11.03 -4.46
C SER A 77 8.01 -11.14 -3.97
N LYS A 78 7.66 -12.32 -3.45
CA LYS A 78 6.34 -12.55 -2.85
C LYS A 78 6.15 -11.69 -1.62
N LEU A 79 4.94 -11.15 -1.47
CA LEU A 79 4.56 -10.42 -0.27
C LEU A 79 4.25 -11.38 0.87
N CYS A 80 4.83 -11.11 2.02
CA CYS A 80 4.72 -11.91 3.23
C CYS A 80 4.15 -11.07 4.38
N PRO A 81 2.82 -10.81 4.40
CA PRO A 81 2.23 -9.90 5.36
C PRO A 81 2.17 -10.47 6.78
N LEU A 82 2.37 -9.58 7.74
CA LEU A 82 2.04 -9.74 9.16
C LEU A 82 1.09 -8.61 9.54
N VAL A 83 -0.11 -8.96 10.03
CA VAL A 83 -1.09 -7.99 10.52
C VAL A 83 -1.26 -8.18 12.01
N ALA A 84 -0.99 -7.14 12.80
CA ALA A 84 -1.11 -7.14 14.25
C ALA A 84 -2.02 -6.02 14.74
N GLY A 85 -2.70 -6.23 15.86
CA GLY A 85 -3.57 -5.25 16.52
C GLY A 85 -4.94 -5.04 15.85
N ALA A 86 -5.23 -5.69 14.72
CA ALA A 86 -6.53 -5.60 14.05
C ALA A 86 -7.51 -6.71 14.51
N PRO A 87 -8.82 -6.45 14.49
CA PRO A 87 -9.83 -7.50 14.62
C PRO A 87 -9.68 -8.58 13.53
N GLU A 88 -9.93 -9.85 13.87
CA GLU A 88 -9.73 -10.97 12.91
C GLU A 88 -10.55 -10.81 11.62
N LEU A 89 -11.79 -10.32 11.74
CA LEU A 89 -12.63 -10.07 10.57
C LEU A 89 -11.96 -9.06 9.61
N PHE A 90 -11.37 -8.02 10.15
CA PHE A 90 -10.70 -7.01 9.32
C PHE A 90 -9.38 -7.53 8.73
N LYS A 91 -8.63 -8.35 9.46
CA LYS A 91 -7.43 -9.01 8.90
C LYS A 91 -7.78 -9.79 7.63
N GLY A 92 -8.89 -10.54 7.65
CA GLY A 92 -9.36 -11.26 6.48
C GLY A 92 -9.68 -10.34 5.28
N VAL A 93 -10.40 -9.24 5.53
CA VAL A 93 -10.70 -8.22 4.51
C VAL A 93 -9.42 -7.62 3.94
N LEU A 94 -8.52 -7.15 4.82
CA LEU A 94 -7.27 -6.54 4.43
C LEU A 94 -6.40 -7.46 3.58
N LEU A 95 -6.20 -8.71 4.02
CA LEU A 95 -5.39 -9.68 3.29
C LEU A 95 -6.01 -10.06 1.95
N SER A 96 -7.35 -10.15 1.87
CA SER A 96 -8.06 -10.42 0.61
C SER A 96 -7.88 -9.28 -0.39
N HIS A 97 -8.01 -8.03 0.03
CA HIS A 97 -7.80 -6.85 -0.81
C HIS A 97 -6.34 -6.73 -1.25
N LEU A 98 -5.40 -6.88 -0.33
CA LEU A 98 -3.97 -6.85 -0.66
C LEU A 98 -3.61 -7.95 -1.66
N TYR A 99 -4.15 -9.17 -1.48
CA TYR A 99 -3.96 -10.27 -2.42
C TYR A 99 -4.51 -9.94 -3.81
N SER A 100 -5.77 -9.50 -3.89
CA SER A 100 -6.42 -9.18 -5.17
C SER A 100 -5.68 -8.06 -5.92
N ASN A 101 -5.26 -7.02 -5.19
CA ASN A 101 -4.54 -5.90 -5.78
C ASN A 101 -3.11 -6.30 -6.19
N ALA A 102 -2.44 -7.13 -5.40
CA ALA A 102 -1.09 -7.62 -5.72
C ALA A 102 -1.07 -8.57 -6.92
N GLN A 103 -2.12 -9.38 -7.13
CA GLN A 103 -2.19 -10.29 -8.28
C GLN A 103 -2.15 -9.57 -9.65
N ILE A 104 -2.49 -8.29 -9.68
CA ILE A 104 -2.45 -7.48 -10.91
C ILE A 104 -1.00 -7.35 -11.43
N VAL A 105 -0.02 -7.35 -10.52
CA VAL A 105 1.38 -7.01 -10.85
C VAL A 105 2.40 -8.01 -10.30
N LEU A 106 2.02 -8.86 -9.36
CA LEU A 106 2.90 -9.80 -8.68
C LEU A 106 2.30 -11.22 -8.69
N HIS A 107 3.11 -12.21 -8.37
CA HIS A 107 2.67 -13.60 -8.21
C HIS A 107 1.85 -13.86 -6.93
N GLY A 108 1.34 -12.79 -6.30
CA GLY A 108 0.47 -12.82 -5.13
C GLY A 108 1.18 -12.85 -3.78
N LEU A 109 0.42 -13.20 -2.73
CA LEU A 109 0.93 -13.33 -1.37
C LEU A 109 1.44 -14.74 -1.10
N SER A 110 2.45 -14.88 -0.28
CA SER A 110 2.85 -16.17 0.26
C SER A 110 2.33 -16.35 1.68
N LYS A 111 1.82 -17.56 1.97
CA LYS A 111 1.44 -17.96 3.34
C LYS A 111 2.63 -18.57 4.09
N ASP A 112 3.52 -19.22 3.37
CA ASP A 112 4.69 -19.92 3.89
C ASP A 112 5.93 -19.03 3.74
N CYS A 113 6.04 -18.05 4.63
CA CYS A 113 7.16 -17.13 4.67
C CYS A 113 7.88 -17.24 6.01
N GLU A 114 9.15 -17.51 5.99
CA GLU A 114 10.01 -17.43 7.18
C GLU A 114 10.17 -15.99 7.64
N ILE A 115 10.35 -15.07 6.70
CA ILE A 115 10.56 -13.64 6.98
C ILE A 115 9.34 -12.84 6.50
N LYS A 116 8.78 -12.04 7.40
CA LYS A 116 7.70 -11.11 7.06
C LYS A 116 8.30 -9.83 6.50
N ASN A 117 7.83 -9.44 5.31
CA ASN A 117 8.31 -8.25 4.60
C ASN A 117 7.26 -7.13 4.48
N VAL A 118 5.99 -7.40 4.81
CA VAL A 118 4.93 -6.41 4.92
C VAL A 118 4.38 -6.45 6.34
N ILE A 119 4.67 -5.44 7.15
CA ILE A 119 4.24 -5.36 8.55
C ILE A 119 3.16 -4.30 8.66
N ILE A 120 1.95 -4.69 9.05
CA ILE A 120 0.81 -3.79 9.20
C ILE A 120 0.37 -3.86 10.67
N PHE A 121 0.50 -2.74 11.37
CA PHE A 121 0.28 -2.65 12.80
C PHE A 121 -0.81 -1.62 13.12
N PHE A 122 -1.82 -2.03 13.89
CA PHE A 122 -2.89 -1.18 14.40
C PHE A 122 -2.59 -0.81 15.84
N SER A 123 -2.62 0.49 16.14
CA SER A 123 -2.27 1.06 17.44
C SER A 123 -3.29 2.12 17.85
N GLU A 124 -3.52 2.27 19.15
CA GLU A 124 -4.31 3.38 19.71
C GLU A 124 -3.56 4.72 19.66
N ASN A 125 -2.22 4.68 19.54
CA ASN A 125 -1.36 5.84 19.35
C ASN A 125 -0.24 5.49 18.37
N GLY A 126 -0.50 5.78 17.09
CA GLY A 126 0.42 5.46 16.01
C GLY A 126 1.73 6.26 16.07
N GLN A 127 1.71 7.50 16.58
CA GLN A 127 2.91 8.31 16.73
C GLN A 127 3.85 7.73 17.79
N GLN A 128 3.30 7.35 18.94
CA GLN A 128 4.08 6.69 20.00
C GLN A 128 4.69 5.39 19.49
N SER A 129 3.90 4.54 18.82
CA SER A 129 4.37 3.27 18.26
C SER A 129 5.51 3.47 17.27
N PHE A 130 5.46 4.50 16.42
CA PHE A 130 6.55 4.83 15.50
C PHE A 130 7.81 5.26 16.26
N ASN A 131 7.67 6.13 17.27
CA ASN A 131 8.81 6.58 18.07
C ASN A 131 9.48 5.43 18.83
N GLU A 132 8.71 4.46 19.32
CA GLU A 132 9.24 3.25 19.94
C GLU A 132 10.03 2.39 18.95
N ILE A 133 9.54 2.24 17.71
CA ILE A 133 10.27 1.54 16.63
C ILE A 133 11.56 2.28 16.30
N LEU A 134 11.50 3.61 16.13
CA LEU A 134 12.67 4.42 15.82
C LEU A 134 13.76 4.30 16.89
N ASN A 135 13.37 4.30 18.16
CA ASN A 135 14.29 4.22 19.28
C ASN A 135 14.87 2.82 19.48
N LYS A 136 14.02 1.78 19.34
CA LYS A 136 14.40 0.41 19.65
C LYS A 136 15.04 -0.33 18.48
N TYR A 137 14.61 -0.01 17.26
CA TYR A 137 15.01 -0.67 16.02
C TYR A 137 15.33 0.35 14.91
N PRO A 138 16.30 1.26 15.11
CA PRO A 138 16.58 2.32 14.15
C PRO A 138 16.96 1.78 12.76
N SER A 139 17.54 0.59 12.69
CA SER A 139 17.89 -0.06 11.42
C SER A 139 16.69 -0.44 10.54
N LEU A 140 15.48 -0.57 11.12
CA LEU A 140 14.27 -0.89 10.34
C LEU A 140 13.79 0.26 9.47
N ILE A 141 14.22 1.48 9.74
CA ILE A 141 13.83 2.69 9.00
C ILE A 141 14.99 3.33 8.25
N LYS A 142 16.09 2.59 8.07
CA LYS A 142 17.25 3.02 7.27
C LYS A 142 17.26 2.29 5.94
N GLY A 143 17.65 2.99 4.87
CA GLY A 143 17.93 2.37 3.59
C GLY A 143 19.15 1.46 3.66
N TYR A 144 19.19 0.42 2.84
CA TYR A 144 20.31 -0.50 2.73
C TYR A 144 20.82 -0.52 1.28
N ASN A 145 22.07 -0.16 1.09
CA ASN A 145 22.72 -0.29 -0.21
C ASN A 145 23.51 -1.61 -0.25
N SER A 146 22.98 -2.60 -0.96
CA SER A 146 23.63 -3.93 -1.07
C SER A 146 24.91 -3.92 -1.90
N ILE A 147 25.15 -2.85 -2.67
CA ILE A 147 26.36 -2.65 -3.48
C ILE A 147 27.45 -1.94 -2.67
N GLY A 148 27.07 -1.23 -1.62
CA GLY A 148 27.98 -0.59 -0.67
C GLY A 148 28.74 -1.63 0.15
N LEU A 149 30.06 -1.50 0.21
CA LEU A 149 30.97 -2.47 0.85
C LEU A 149 31.07 -2.40 2.34
N ASN A 150 30.62 -1.31 2.91
CA ASN A 150 30.63 -1.11 4.34
C ASN A 150 29.24 -1.38 4.89
N ARG A 151 29.16 -2.29 5.86
CA ARG A 151 27.94 -2.53 6.65
C ARG A 151 27.37 -1.27 7.31
N ASP A 152 28.12 -0.18 7.27
CA ASP A 152 27.81 1.10 7.89
C ASP A 152 27.25 2.14 6.88
N ASP A 153 27.18 1.82 5.58
CA ASP A 153 26.58 2.67 4.55
C ASP A 153 25.03 2.53 4.56
N TYR A 154 24.44 2.72 5.74
CA TYR A 154 23.00 2.91 5.86
C TYR A 154 22.67 4.34 5.44
N GLU A 155 21.84 4.49 4.46
CA GLU A 155 21.30 5.79 4.09
C GLU A 155 20.21 6.20 5.07
N GLU A 156 20.35 7.38 5.62
CA GLU A 156 19.42 7.90 6.62
C GLU A 156 18.29 8.67 5.93
N LEU A 157 17.08 8.54 6.51
CA LEU A 157 15.97 9.40 6.14
C LEU A 157 16.35 10.87 6.33
N SER A 158 15.96 11.71 5.39
CA SER A 158 16.06 13.14 5.55
C SER A 158 15.24 13.61 6.77
N ARG A 159 15.63 14.72 7.35
CA ARG A 159 14.91 15.33 8.47
C ARG A 159 13.41 15.51 8.16
N ARG A 160 13.08 15.91 6.93
CA ARG A 160 11.69 16.08 6.46
C ARG A 160 10.90 14.77 6.47
N GLU A 161 11.53 13.66 6.07
CA GLU A 161 10.89 12.33 6.09
C GLU A 161 10.66 11.85 7.53
N ILE A 162 11.62 12.06 8.42
CA ILE A 162 11.45 11.77 9.86
C ILE A 162 10.31 12.62 10.45
N GLU A 163 10.28 13.91 10.20
CA GLU A 163 9.21 14.80 10.65
C GLU A 163 7.84 14.37 10.11
N ALA A 164 7.78 13.92 8.85
CA ALA A 164 6.56 13.38 8.25
C ALA A 164 6.10 12.09 8.94
N LEU A 165 7.01 11.21 9.32
CA LEU A 165 6.71 9.96 10.04
C LEU A 165 6.29 10.22 11.49
N GLN A 166 6.86 11.23 12.13
CA GLN A 166 6.56 11.61 13.52
C GLN A 166 5.29 12.47 13.64
N ALA A 167 4.84 13.08 12.54
CA ALA A 167 3.65 13.91 12.56
C ALA A 167 2.41 13.10 12.92
N ASP A 168 1.47 13.72 13.59
CA ASP A 168 0.17 13.13 13.91
C ASP A 168 -0.64 12.88 12.65
N ARG A 169 -1.08 11.61 12.43
CA ARG A 169 -1.78 11.18 11.21
C ARG A 169 -2.41 9.80 11.36
N PRO A 170 -3.50 9.53 10.61
CA PRO A 170 -4.21 8.25 10.66
C PRO A 170 -3.38 7.04 10.22
N VAL A 171 -2.59 7.20 9.16
CA VAL A 171 -1.75 6.13 8.61
C VAL A 171 -0.37 6.68 8.31
N ARG A 172 0.65 5.99 8.77
CA ARG A 172 2.05 6.24 8.44
C ARG A 172 2.70 4.98 7.91
N TRP A 173 3.61 5.17 6.99
CA TRP A 173 4.33 4.03 6.39
C TRP A 173 5.77 4.37 6.14
N TYR A 174 6.58 3.35 6.18
CA TYR A 174 7.97 3.39 5.82
C TYR A 174 8.28 2.20 4.90
N ARG A 175 9.03 2.46 3.83
CA ARG A 175 9.49 1.47 2.87
C ARG A 175 11.01 1.38 2.96
N SER A 176 11.53 0.19 3.24
CA SER A 176 12.95 -0.11 3.08
C SER A 176 13.20 -0.58 1.66
N THR A 177 14.27 -0.06 1.08
CA THR A 177 14.71 -0.41 -0.27
C THR A 177 16.12 -0.97 -0.24
N SER A 178 16.48 -1.73 -1.25
CA SER A 178 17.85 -2.11 -1.53
C SER A 178 18.20 -1.78 -2.97
N THR A 179 19.44 -1.34 -3.19
CA THR A 179 19.99 -1.17 -4.53
C THR A 179 20.77 -2.43 -4.89
N GLU A 180 20.43 -3.04 -6.01
CA GLU A 180 21.03 -4.27 -6.50
C GLU A 180 21.61 -4.10 -7.90
N PRO A 181 22.54 -4.96 -8.34
CA PRO A 181 22.98 -4.95 -9.73
C PRO A 181 21.79 -5.19 -10.68
N ALA A 182 21.69 -4.37 -11.72
CA ALA A 182 20.72 -4.62 -12.79
C ALA A 182 21.10 -5.87 -13.59
N SER A 183 20.14 -6.44 -14.31
CA SER A 183 20.40 -7.60 -15.17
C SER A 183 21.50 -7.28 -16.20
N GLY A 184 22.44 -8.19 -16.37
CA GLY A 184 23.61 -7.97 -17.24
C GLY A 184 24.73 -7.14 -16.64
N THR A 185 24.66 -6.77 -15.36
CA THR A 185 25.71 -6.05 -14.67
C THR A 185 26.68 -7.02 -14.01
N ILE A 186 27.98 -6.84 -14.26
CA ILE A 186 29.07 -7.54 -13.57
C ILE A 186 29.46 -6.73 -12.33
N VAL A 187 29.46 -7.38 -11.18
CA VAL A 187 29.99 -6.82 -9.94
C VAL A 187 31.43 -7.23 -9.78
N GLY A 188 32.31 -6.27 -9.82
CA GLY A 188 33.75 -6.45 -9.58
C GLY A 188 34.18 -5.78 -8.28
N LYS A 189 35.41 -6.02 -7.88
CA LYS A 189 36.05 -5.36 -6.75
C LYS A 189 37.20 -4.49 -7.28
N ASP A 190 37.16 -3.20 -6.99
CA ASP A 190 38.28 -2.30 -7.32
C ASP A 190 39.54 -2.78 -6.55
N PRO A 191 40.65 -3.11 -7.26
CA PRO A 191 41.84 -3.63 -6.62
C PRO A 191 42.50 -2.63 -5.67
N LEU A 192 42.32 -1.32 -5.87
CA LEU A 192 43.01 -0.28 -5.12
C LEU A 192 42.19 0.15 -3.89
N SER A 193 40.89 0.37 -4.06
CA SER A 193 40.03 0.84 -2.96
C SER A 193 39.34 -0.30 -2.21
N GLY A 194 39.29 -1.50 -2.79
CA GLY A 194 38.53 -2.63 -2.27
C GLY A 194 37.04 -2.46 -2.39
N LYS A 195 36.54 -1.36 -2.97
CA LYS A 195 35.11 -1.09 -3.15
C LYS A 195 34.55 -1.95 -4.29
N LEU A 196 33.29 -2.35 -4.17
CA LEU A 196 32.58 -2.98 -5.26
C LEU A 196 32.35 -1.95 -6.37
N THR A 197 32.59 -2.38 -7.57
CA THR A 197 32.34 -1.62 -8.77
C THR A 197 31.39 -2.42 -9.65
N THR A 198 30.55 -1.73 -10.39
CA THR A 198 29.63 -2.34 -11.33
C THR A 198 30.05 -1.97 -12.76
N SER A 199 30.01 -2.93 -13.66
CA SER A 199 30.21 -2.70 -15.08
C SER A 199 29.19 -3.49 -15.89
N SER A 200 28.74 -2.95 -17.03
CA SER A 200 27.84 -3.70 -17.92
C SER A 200 28.65 -4.60 -18.87
N ILE A 201 28.05 -5.73 -19.23
CA ILE A 201 28.61 -6.67 -20.21
C ILE A 201 28.62 -6.02 -21.61
N ASP A 202 27.66 -5.14 -21.90
CA ASP A 202 27.41 -4.57 -23.23
C ASP A 202 28.03 -3.18 -23.47
N GLY A 203 29.09 -2.81 -22.75
CA GLY A 203 29.88 -1.62 -23.04
C GLY A 203 29.28 -0.29 -22.58
N GLY A 204 28.34 -0.29 -21.68
CA GLY A 204 27.85 0.89 -20.97
C GLY A 204 26.84 1.74 -21.74
N SER A 205 25.58 1.59 -21.42
CA SER A 205 24.55 2.56 -21.85
C SER A 205 24.70 3.84 -21.02
N ARG A 206 24.53 5.00 -21.69
CA ARG A 206 24.43 6.30 -20.99
C ARG A 206 23.06 6.53 -20.37
N ILE A 207 22.08 5.72 -20.73
CA ILE A 207 20.68 5.86 -20.32
C ILE A 207 20.36 4.85 -19.21
N LEU A 208 20.86 3.60 -19.34
CA LEU A 208 20.60 2.55 -18.37
C LEU A 208 21.60 2.63 -17.21
N GLN A 209 21.08 2.53 -16.00
CA GLN A 209 21.85 2.42 -14.78
C GLN A 209 22.37 0.98 -14.61
N HIS A 210 23.51 0.82 -13.95
CA HIS A 210 24.04 -0.51 -13.61
C HIS A 210 23.36 -1.13 -12.39
N THR A 211 22.41 -0.41 -11.83
CA THR A 211 21.69 -0.77 -10.60
C THR A 211 20.21 -0.65 -10.79
N GLN A 212 19.46 -1.32 -9.96
CA GLN A 212 18.01 -1.22 -9.84
C GLN A 212 17.62 -1.20 -8.36
N ALA A 213 16.60 -0.42 -8.03
CA ALA A 213 16.05 -0.37 -6.67
C ALA A 213 14.95 -1.42 -6.48
N ARG A 214 14.97 -2.10 -5.34
CA ARG A 214 13.96 -3.07 -4.93
C ARG A 214 13.38 -2.75 -3.58
N THR A 215 12.09 -2.98 -3.41
CA THR A 215 11.44 -2.92 -2.10
C THR A 215 11.76 -4.18 -1.31
N THR A 216 12.33 -4.05 -0.13
CA THR A 216 12.68 -5.17 0.75
C THR A 216 11.67 -5.37 1.87
N SER A 217 11.14 -4.27 2.42
CA SER A 217 10.08 -4.33 3.43
C SER A 217 9.24 -3.06 3.44
N VAL A 218 8.01 -3.19 3.95
CA VAL A 218 7.12 -2.06 4.22
C VAL A 218 6.54 -2.22 5.61
N ILE A 219 6.62 -1.17 6.41
CA ILE A 219 5.95 -1.06 7.71
C ILE A 219 4.83 -0.04 7.57
N VAL A 220 3.60 -0.42 7.90
CA VAL A 220 2.43 0.46 7.94
C VAL A 220 1.89 0.49 9.36
N ILE A 221 1.77 1.67 9.94
CA ILE A 221 1.19 1.86 11.27
C ILE A 221 -0.11 2.65 11.11
N ILE A 222 -1.19 2.09 11.59
CA ILE A 222 -2.51 2.69 11.58
C ILE A 222 -2.86 3.12 13.01
N ASP A 223 -3.12 4.41 13.18
CA ASP A 223 -3.74 4.94 14.37
C ASP A 223 -5.24 4.71 14.27
N ILE A 224 -5.79 3.82 15.12
CA ILE A 224 -7.21 3.42 15.04
C ILE A 224 -8.16 4.55 15.42
N THR A 225 -7.69 5.51 16.22
CA THR A 225 -8.47 6.68 16.66
C THR A 225 -8.57 7.68 15.51
N GLU A 226 -7.44 8.01 14.91
CA GLU A 226 -7.33 8.98 13.82
C GLU A 226 -7.87 8.43 12.48
N ALA A 227 -7.78 7.12 12.26
CA ALA A 227 -8.28 6.46 11.05
C ALA A 227 -9.80 6.28 11.03
N SER A 228 -10.51 6.74 12.08
CA SER A 228 -11.96 6.61 12.20
C SER A 228 -12.70 7.29 11.04
N GLY A 229 -13.86 6.71 10.65
CA GLY A 229 -14.70 7.21 9.55
C GLY A 229 -14.53 6.46 8.24
N ALA A 230 -13.39 5.87 7.96
CA ALA A 230 -13.18 5.04 6.78
C ALA A 230 -13.86 3.67 6.92
N THR A 231 -14.36 3.15 5.80
CA THR A 231 -14.81 1.76 5.75
C THR A 231 -13.60 0.81 5.73
N TRP A 232 -13.80 -0.42 6.19
CA TRP A 232 -12.75 -1.45 6.14
C TRP A 232 -12.21 -1.68 4.71
N LYS A 233 -13.09 -1.58 3.72
CA LYS A 233 -12.72 -1.69 2.30
C LYS A 233 -11.81 -0.53 1.87
N GLN A 234 -12.20 0.70 2.16
CA GLN A 234 -11.38 1.88 1.84
C GLN A 234 -9.99 1.78 2.48
N LEU A 235 -9.93 1.44 3.76
CA LEU A 235 -8.67 1.31 4.48
C LEU A 235 -7.81 0.18 3.92
N ALA A 236 -8.40 -0.97 3.56
CA ALA A 236 -7.69 -2.08 2.96
C ALA A 236 -7.11 -1.73 1.58
N ASP A 237 -7.88 -1.03 0.74
CA ASP A 237 -7.43 -0.58 -0.58
C ASP A 237 -6.35 0.52 -0.47
N TYR A 238 -6.51 1.45 0.48
CA TYR A 238 -5.49 2.46 0.80
C TYR A 238 -4.16 1.81 1.21
N ILE A 239 -4.20 0.85 2.14
CA ILE A 239 -3.00 0.13 2.59
C ILE A 239 -2.40 -0.68 1.44
N SER A 240 -3.23 -1.30 0.60
CA SER A 240 -2.75 -2.05 -0.57
C SER A 240 -1.99 -1.15 -1.54
N PHE A 241 -2.50 0.06 -1.81
CA PHE A 241 -1.81 1.03 -2.64
C PHE A 241 -0.47 1.45 -2.03
N VAL A 242 -0.44 1.77 -0.73
CA VAL A 242 0.79 2.11 0.00
C VAL A 242 1.83 1.00 -0.12
N VAL A 243 1.44 -0.25 0.08
CA VAL A 243 2.35 -1.40 0.01
C VAL A 243 2.91 -1.59 -1.41
N LEU A 244 2.06 -1.47 -2.43
CA LEU A 244 2.45 -1.76 -3.82
C LEU A 244 3.19 -0.61 -4.51
N ALA A 245 2.73 0.63 -4.33
CA ALA A 245 3.25 1.78 -5.07
C ALA A 245 4.26 2.64 -4.27
N GLY A 246 4.14 2.69 -2.93
CA GLY A 246 5.02 3.50 -2.07
C GLY A 246 4.89 4.99 -2.29
N PRO A 247 3.71 5.56 -2.09
CA PRO A 247 3.49 6.98 -2.24
C PRO A 247 4.30 7.78 -1.22
N LYS A 248 4.56 9.03 -1.55
CA LYS A 248 5.27 9.96 -0.68
C LYS A 248 4.43 10.30 0.54
N LEU A 249 4.99 10.09 1.72
CA LEU A 249 4.29 10.39 2.96
C LEU A 249 4.18 11.90 3.18
N GLY A 250 3.00 12.35 3.56
CA GLY A 250 2.74 13.76 3.91
C GLY A 250 2.18 14.61 2.79
N GLU A 251 2.04 14.07 1.60
CA GLU A 251 1.39 14.76 0.48
C GLU A 251 -0.14 14.65 0.54
N ASN A 252 -0.81 15.58 -0.14
CA ASN A 252 -2.24 15.50 -0.41
C ASN A 252 -2.45 14.97 -1.83
N PHE A 253 -3.45 14.12 -1.99
CA PHE A 253 -3.73 13.44 -3.26
C PHE A 253 -5.04 13.93 -3.87
N ASN A 254 -5.17 13.83 -5.18
CA ASN A 254 -6.40 14.18 -5.87
C ASN A 254 -7.53 13.19 -5.49
N ALA A 255 -8.76 13.69 -5.44
CA ALA A 255 -9.96 12.92 -5.09
C ALA A 255 -10.27 11.74 -6.06
N ILE A 256 -9.56 11.64 -7.19
CA ILE A 256 -9.64 10.48 -8.10
C ILE A 256 -8.93 9.24 -7.58
N SER A 257 -8.11 9.38 -6.54
CA SER A 257 -7.31 8.31 -5.95
C SER A 257 -7.81 7.96 -4.56
N ILE A 258 -7.74 6.67 -4.21
CA ILE A 258 -7.98 6.19 -2.84
C ILE A 258 -7.03 6.86 -1.83
N MET A 259 -5.86 7.32 -2.28
CA MET A 259 -4.90 8.00 -1.44
C MET A 259 -5.42 9.33 -0.87
N SER A 260 -6.46 9.92 -1.47
CA SER A 260 -7.15 11.11 -0.91
C SER A 260 -7.89 10.84 0.40
N LEU A 261 -8.03 9.58 0.83
CA LEU A 261 -8.78 9.17 2.01
C LEU A 261 -8.40 9.92 3.29
N TYR A 262 -7.13 10.29 3.42
CA TYR A 262 -6.59 10.99 4.60
C TYR A 262 -5.82 12.27 4.23
N ASN A 263 -6.33 13.02 3.26
CA ASN A 263 -5.79 14.35 2.95
C ASN A 263 -5.84 15.25 4.18
N ASN A 264 -4.85 16.13 4.31
CA ASN A 264 -4.69 17.00 5.47
C ASN A 264 -4.70 16.23 6.81
N ARG A 265 -4.29 14.96 6.80
CA ARG A 265 -4.23 14.05 7.96
C ARG A 265 -5.60 13.77 8.58
N THR A 266 -6.68 13.93 7.85
CA THR A 266 -8.05 13.70 8.32
C THR A 266 -8.86 12.90 7.30
N PHE A 267 -9.83 12.14 7.78
CA PHE A 267 -10.73 11.37 6.92
C PHE A 267 -11.53 12.27 5.98
N GLN A 268 -11.51 11.94 4.69
CA GLN A 268 -12.23 12.65 3.64
C GLN A 268 -13.46 11.87 3.18
N LYS A 269 -14.66 12.39 3.46
CA LYS A 269 -15.92 11.75 3.04
C LYS A 269 -16.09 11.65 1.51
N THR A 270 -15.40 12.54 0.77
CA THR A 270 -15.40 12.57 -0.70
C THR A 270 -14.39 11.64 -1.35
N ALA A 271 -13.58 10.96 -0.55
CA ALA A 271 -12.62 9.99 -1.06
C ALA A 271 -13.33 8.81 -1.73
N PRO A 272 -12.71 8.18 -2.74
CA PRO A 272 -13.27 7.02 -3.41
C PRO A 272 -13.62 5.87 -2.43
N PRO A 273 -14.68 5.09 -2.71
CA PRO A 273 -15.09 3.98 -1.84
C PRO A 273 -14.16 2.76 -1.94
N ALA A 274 -13.23 2.77 -2.88
CA ALA A 274 -12.28 1.69 -3.16
C ALA A 274 -11.10 2.21 -3.99
N MET A 275 -10.10 1.34 -4.22
CA MET A 275 -9.06 1.57 -5.23
C MET A 275 -9.70 1.87 -6.59
N THR A 276 -9.23 2.92 -7.23
CA THR A 276 -9.82 3.42 -8.48
C THR A 276 -9.12 2.84 -9.71
N PRO A 277 -9.71 2.95 -10.91
CA PRO A 277 -8.98 2.64 -12.15
C PRO A 277 -7.70 3.45 -12.31
N PHE A 278 -7.66 4.69 -11.81
CA PHE A 278 -6.46 5.53 -11.80
C PHE A 278 -5.36 4.94 -10.91
N ASP A 279 -5.72 4.52 -9.70
CA ASP A 279 -4.78 3.85 -8.79
C ASP A 279 -4.22 2.56 -9.39
N SER A 280 -5.09 1.74 -9.99
CA SER A 280 -4.69 0.49 -10.64
C SER A 280 -3.79 0.74 -11.84
N ALA A 281 -4.06 1.77 -12.64
CA ALA A 281 -3.23 2.14 -13.78
C ALA A 281 -1.82 2.58 -13.34
N ILE A 282 -1.70 3.31 -12.22
CA ILE A 282 -0.40 3.69 -11.65
C ILE A 282 0.38 2.47 -11.19
N ILE A 283 -0.26 1.55 -10.44
CA ILE A 283 0.40 0.33 -9.98
C ILE A 283 0.87 -0.49 -11.19
N GLN A 284 0.03 -0.74 -12.18
CA GLN A 284 0.41 -1.49 -13.37
C GLN A 284 1.57 -0.82 -14.12
N ALA A 285 1.47 0.49 -14.36
CA ALA A 285 2.51 1.24 -15.06
C ALA A 285 3.86 1.21 -14.31
N LEU A 286 3.85 1.28 -12.97
CA LEU A 286 5.05 1.14 -12.15
C LEU A 286 5.74 -0.20 -12.36
N TYR A 287 5.00 -1.30 -12.40
CA TYR A 287 5.58 -2.64 -12.52
C TYR A 287 5.93 -3.04 -13.96
N GLU A 288 5.48 -2.29 -14.94
CA GLU A 288 5.80 -2.49 -16.35
C GLU A 288 6.91 -1.56 -16.88
N SER A 289 7.20 -0.44 -16.16
CA SER A 289 8.25 0.50 -16.57
C SER A 289 9.66 -0.07 -16.40
N GLU A 290 10.62 0.50 -17.13
CA GLU A 290 12.03 0.12 -17.07
C GLU A 290 12.60 0.31 -15.65
N THR A 291 13.38 -0.64 -15.16
CA THR A 291 13.88 -0.63 -13.77
C THR A 291 15.25 -0.02 -13.60
N ALA A 292 16.06 -0.01 -14.65
CA ALA A 292 17.45 0.41 -14.60
C ALA A 292 17.64 1.83 -15.13
N VAL A 293 16.71 2.75 -14.82
CA VAL A 293 16.75 4.16 -15.22
C VAL A 293 16.57 5.06 -14.00
N GLN A 294 16.77 6.37 -14.17
CA GLN A 294 16.54 7.31 -13.10
C GLN A 294 15.03 7.48 -12.81
N SER A 295 14.68 7.69 -11.55
CA SER A 295 13.30 7.83 -11.10
C SER A 295 12.48 8.87 -11.88
N HIS A 296 13.11 9.95 -12.33
CA HIS A 296 12.43 10.97 -13.15
C HIS A 296 11.99 10.42 -14.51
N ASP A 297 12.86 9.66 -15.17
CA ASP A 297 12.56 9.08 -16.50
C ASP A 297 11.52 7.97 -16.36
N GLU A 298 11.62 7.16 -15.30
CA GLU A 298 10.59 6.18 -14.94
C GLU A 298 9.23 6.84 -14.72
N GLN A 299 9.16 7.94 -13.95
CA GLN A 299 7.92 8.67 -13.71
C GLN A 299 7.32 9.27 -14.98
N LEU A 300 8.15 9.66 -15.95
CA LEU A 300 7.67 10.09 -17.27
C LEU A 300 7.03 8.93 -18.03
N GLU A 301 7.69 7.78 -18.08
CA GLU A 301 7.16 6.56 -18.71
C GLU A 301 5.85 6.12 -18.06
N ILE A 302 5.80 6.07 -16.73
CA ILE A 302 4.58 5.77 -15.96
C ILE A 302 3.47 6.76 -16.30
N THR A 303 3.78 8.06 -16.38
CA THR A 303 2.80 9.10 -16.73
C THR A 303 2.19 8.83 -18.11
N GLN A 304 3.01 8.51 -19.10
CA GLN A 304 2.55 8.21 -20.46
C GLN A 304 1.68 6.94 -20.49
N SER A 305 2.10 5.89 -19.76
CA SER A 305 1.35 4.65 -19.65
C SER A 305 -0.01 4.87 -18.99
N VAL A 306 -0.09 5.62 -17.89
CA VAL A 306 -1.34 5.96 -17.21
C VAL A 306 -2.28 6.75 -18.14
N ILE A 307 -1.77 7.76 -18.85
CA ILE A 307 -2.54 8.54 -19.80
C ILE A 307 -3.09 7.65 -20.93
N SER A 308 -2.26 6.77 -21.48
CA SER A 308 -2.67 5.85 -22.54
C SER A 308 -3.77 4.88 -22.08
N ARG A 309 -3.66 4.33 -20.86
CA ARG A 309 -4.65 3.39 -20.27
C ARG A 309 -5.99 4.05 -19.98
N LEU A 310 -5.97 5.30 -19.59
CA LEU A 310 -7.16 6.04 -19.15
C LEU A 310 -7.66 7.03 -20.21
N GLY A 311 -7.02 7.11 -21.37
CA GLY A 311 -7.16 8.18 -22.37
C GLY A 311 -8.60 8.50 -22.82
N SER A 312 -9.49 7.54 -22.89
CA SER A 312 -10.92 7.77 -23.15
C SER A 312 -11.73 8.18 -21.91
N SER A 313 -11.20 7.89 -20.71
CA SER A 313 -11.83 8.17 -19.42
C SER A 313 -11.35 9.50 -18.82
N LEU A 314 -10.14 9.91 -19.16
CA LEU A 314 -9.59 11.23 -18.85
C LEU A 314 -9.83 12.11 -20.07
N HIS A 315 -10.84 12.99 -20.06
CA HIS A 315 -10.90 14.07 -21.03
C HIS A 315 -9.73 15.02 -20.74
N LEU A 316 -8.58 14.69 -21.36
CA LEU A 316 -7.36 15.51 -21.28
C LEU A 316 -7.56 16.76 -22.15
N ASN A 317 -7.53 17.93 -21.51
CA ASN A 317 -7.46 19.24 -22.19
C ASN A 317 -6.01 19.65 -22.40
#